data_e0a7ab24b8dcf1ad43604559b84e4161
#
_entry.id   e0a7ab24b8dcf1ad43604559b84e4161
#
_cell.length_a   1.000
_cell.length_b   1.000
_cell.length_c   1.000
_cell.angle_alpha   90.00
_cell.angle_beta   90.00
_cell.angle_gamma   90.00
#
_symmetry.space_group_name_H-M   'P 1'
#
loop_
_entity.id
_entity.type
_entity.pdbx_description
1 polymer ?
#
loop_
_entity_poly.entity_id
_entity_poly.type
_entity_poly.pdbx_seq_one_letter_code
_entity_poly.pdbx_strand_id
1 'polypeptide(L)'
;MIRAAIAQGLSMTTALPPIFKLYGEAQAWPAPDLLHCETIESRSRLHAWHIETHRHADLAQLLYVRQGGVRLQLEDWQGERRGPLLVVLPVLCVHAFEFEPSVEGFVVTLPVPQVERLKQRCQRAGQRLFLAAGCLDLSGPDALWIDQLIGQLVAEYEGHKPGREVLLEALLDSLAIWLLRQHRPEPGAALPRRAEQHLGRFLALVEQHYREHWSLGRYAAALGISGVHLNGLCRQLAGASALAIVHQRLLLEARRTLTYTQASVGEIADALGFADPAYFARFFRRGTGQSPLNYRRLAGQQPPS
;
A
#
# COMPACT_ATOMS: atom_id res chain seq x y z
N MET A 1 37.83 -22.12 28.04
CA MET A 1 36.43 -22.16 28.52
C MET A 1 35.66 -21.02 27.90
N ILE A 2 35.24 -21.12 26.63
CA ILE A 2 34.22 -20.26 25.98
C ILE A 2 33.61 -21.16 24.90
N ARG A 3 32.68 -22.00 25.30
CA ARG A 3 31.75 -22.75 24.44
C ARG A 3 30.56 -23.14 25.31
N ALA A 4 29.59 -22.25 25.42
CA ALA A 4 28.23 -22.59 25.85
C ALA A 4 27.38 -21.29 25.92
N ALA A 5 26.84 -20.84 24.81
CA ALA A 5 25.66 -19.93 24.78
C ALA A 5 25.18 -19.72 23.33
N ILE A 6 24.94 -20.80 22.58
CA ILE A 6 24.16 -20.70 21.33
C ILE A 6 23.28 -21.94 21.28
N ALA A 7 22.20 -21.90 22.02
CA ALA A 7 21.07 -22.84 21.87
C ALA A 7 19.86 -22.26 22.62
N GLN A 8 19.37 -21.08 22.22
CA GLN A 8 17.98 -20.74 22.49
C GLN A 8 17.25 -20.85 21.16
N GLY A 9 16.52 -21.98 21.07
CA GLY A 9 15.75 -22.34 19.92
C GLY A 9 14.75 -21.24 19.56
N LEU A 10 14.82 -20.76 18.33
CA LEU A 10 13.75 -20.09 17.66
C LEU A 10 12.56 -21.07 17.60
N SER A 11 11.65 -20.91 18.53
CA SER A 11 10.32 -21.50 18.45
C SER A 11 9.70 -20.97 17.15
N MET A 12 9.64 -21.84 16.14
CA MET A 12 8.88 -21.55 14.91
C MET A 12 7.41 -21.49 15.28
N THR A 13 6.96 -20.32 15.72
CA THR A 13 5.54 -20.03 15.81
C THR A 13 4.98 -20.05 14.40
N THR A 14 4.10 -21.00 14.11
CA THR A 14 3.34 -21.16 12.88
C THR A 14 2.33 -20.03 12.63
N ALA A 15 2.32 -18.99 13.45
CA ALA A 15 1.50 -17.80 13.28
C ALA A 15 2.08 -16.89 12.20
N LEU A 16 1.26 -16.50 11.24
CA LEU A 16 1.64 -15.51 10.25
C LEU A 16 2.00 -14.18 10.93
N PRO A 17 3.01 -13.44 10.42
CA PRO A 17 3.38 -12.13 10.95
C PRO A 17 2.17 -11.17 11.05
N PRO A 18 2.13 -10.26 12.01
CA PRO A 18 1.03 -9.34 12.21
C PRO A 18 0.78 -8.48 10.98
N ILE A 19 -0.47 -8.08 10.78
CA ILE A 19 -0.90 -7.18 9.70
C ILE A 19 -1.03 -5.79 10.30
N PHE A 20 -0.28 -4.83 9.78
CA PHE A 20 -0.42 -3.41 10.12
C PHE A 20 -0.98 -2.61 8.96
N LYS A 21 -1.72 -1.53 9.24
CA LYS A 21 -2.12 -0.54 8.24
C LYS A 21 -0.97 0.42 7.94
N LEU A 22 -0.48 1.10 8.95
CA LEU A 22 0.83 1.75 8.99
C LEU A 22 1.51 1.24 10.25
N TYR A 23 2.81 0.96 10.21
CA TYR A 23 3.52 0.38 11.35
C TYR A 23 3.39 1.28 12.59
N GLY A 24 2.95 0.69 13.73
CA GLY A 24 2.80 1.40 15.00
C GLY A 24 1.57 2.28 15.15
N GLU A 25 0.73 2.42 14.12
CA GLU A 25 -0.50 3.22 14.21
C GLU A 25 -1.75 2.35 14.25
N ALA A 26 -2.56 2.53 15.30
CA ALA A 26 -3.90 1.95 15.41
C ALA A 26 -4.92 2.71 14.54
N GLN A 27 -4.53 3.86 13.98
CA GLN A 27 -5.42 4.73 13.22
C GLN A 27 -5.46 4.35 11.72
N ALA A 28 -6.61 4.64 11.12
CA ALA A 28 -6.79 4.53 9.68
C ALA A 28 -5.84 5.52 8.96
N TRP A 29 -5.49 5.23 7.70
CA TRP A 29 -4.78 6.10 6.76
C TRP A 29 -5.06 7.59 7.05
N PRO A 30 -4.03 8.43 7.30
CA PRO A 30 -4.23 9.79 7.86
C PRO A 30 -5.05 10.70 6.96
N ALA A 31 -4.99 10.51 5.64
CA ALA A 31 -5.79 11.25 4.67
C ALA A 31 -6.25 10.33 3.55
N PRO A 32 -7.36 10.63 2.84
CA PRO A 32 -7.79 9.90 1.64
C PRO A 32 -6.94 10.29 0.41
N ASP A 33 -5.62 10.34 0.56
CA ASP A 33 -4.68 10.74 -0.47
C ASP A 33 -4.30 9.60 -1.41
N LEU A 34 -3.69 9.95 -2.55
CA LEU A 34 -3.20 9.01 -3.57
C LEU A 34 -2.10 8.10 -3.03
N LEU A 35 -1.28 8.62 -2.13
CA LEU A 35 -0.13 7.98 -1.55
C LEU A 35 0.18 8.62 -0.19
N HIS A 36 1.09 8.01 0.56
CA HIS A 36 1.68 8.61 1.75
C HIS A 36 3.20 8.57 1.62
N CYS A 37 3.84 9.70 1.95
CA CYS A 37 5.29 9.82 2.00
C CYS A 37 5.73 10.21 3.41
N GLU A 38 6.77 9.57 3.89
CA GLU A 38 7.42 9.92 5.16
C GLU A 38 8.92 9.65 5.07
N THR A 39 9.72 10.34 5.89
CA THR A 39 11.14 10.05 6.00
C THR A 39 11.37 8.74 6.76
N ILE A 40 12.46 8.03 6.44
CA ILE A 40 12.88 6.87 7.24
C ILE A 40 13.10 7.27 8.70
N GLU A 41 13.67 8.46 8.93
CA GLU A 41 13.91 8.97 10.27
C GLU A 41 12.62 9.14 11.07
N SER A 42 11.61 9.85 10.51
CA SER A 42 10.34 10.10 11.21
C SER A 42 9.63 8.79 11.60
N ARG A 43 9.75 7.79 10.73
CA ARG A 43 9.16 6.45 10.93
C ARG A 43 9.93 5.63 11.97
N SER A 44 11.25 5.54 11.81
CA SER A 44 12.06 4.57 12.53
C SER A 44 12.55 5.06 13.89
N ARG A 45 12.69 6.38 14.07
CA ARG A 45 13.15 6.99 15.33
C ARG A 45 12.25 6.62 16.52
N LEU A 46 10.93 6.55 16.30
CA LEU A 46 9.95 6.14 17.31
C LEU A 46 10.10 4.68 17.76
N HIS A 47 10.79 3.87 16.96
CA HIS A 47 11.01 2.44 17.16
C HIS A 47 12.48 2.08 17.33
N ALA A 48 13.31 3.02 17.81
CA ALA A 48 14.74 2.83 18.01
C ALA A 48 15.46 2.30 16.74
N TRP A 49 15.06 2.78 15.55
CA TRP A 49 15.58 2.39 14.23
C TRP A 49 15.31 0.94 13.83
N HIS A 50 14.46 0.25 14.56
CA HIS A 50 14.09 -1.15 14.33
C HIS A 50 12.60 -1.28 14.02
N ILE A 51 12.27 -1.76 12.83
CA ILE A 51 10.92 -2.06 12.38
C ILE A 51 10.72 -3.57 12.39
N GLU A 52 9.95 -4.04 13.36
CA GLU A 52 9.65 -5.45 13.58
C GLU A 52 9.03 -6.13 12.34
N THR A 53 9.14 -7.46 12.28
CA THR A 53 8.56 -8.26 11.20
C THR A 53 7.06 -8.09 11.13
N HIS A 54 6.57 -7.61 9.98
CA HIS A 54 5.14 -7.37 9.73
C HIS A 54 4.81 -7.45 8.23
N ARG A 55 3.55 -7.22 7.89
CA ARG A 55 3.05 -7.14 6.50
C ARG A 55 1.85 -6.20 6.42
N HIS A 56 1.58 -5.69 5.22
CA HIS A 56 0.40 -4.87 4.93
C HIS A 56 -0.57 -5.60 4.02
N ALA A 57 -1.86 -5.60 4.35
CA ALA A 57 -2.87 -6.31 3.58
C ALA A 57 -3.39 -5.51 2.36
N ASP A 58 -3.34 -4.19 2.45
CA ASP A 58 -3.97 -3.25 1.53
C ASP A 58 -3.02 -2.14 1.03
N LEU A 59 -1.73 -2.27 1.32
CA LEU A 59 -0.69 -1.32 0.97
C LEU A 59 0.49 -2.01 0.30
N ALA A 60 1.05 -1.37 -0.72
CA ALA A 60 2.39 -1.64 -1.23
C ALA A 60 3.30 -0.48 -0.84
N GLN A 61 4.60 -0.73 -0.70
CA GLN A 61 5.56 0.30 -0.31
C GLN A 61 6.79 0.29 -1.21
N LEU A 62 7.39 1.46 -1.33
CA LEU A 62 8.72 1.67 -1.88
C LEU A 62 9.55 2.29 -0.77
N LEU A 63 10.62 1.62 -0.36
CA LEU A 63 11.60 2.17 0.56
C LEU A 63 12.80 2.65 -0.26
N TYR A 64 13.02 3.94 -0.30
CA TYR A 64 14.19 4.56 -0.90
C TYR A 64 15.21 4.92 0.18
N VAL A 65 16.35 4.27 0.18
CA VAL A 65 17.51 4.63 1.01
C VAL A 65 18.45 5.45 0.14
N ARG A 66 18.56 6.75 0.44
CA ARG A 66 19.48 7.68 -0.23
C ARG A 66 20.91 7.44 0.22
N GLN A 67 21.10 7.33 1.54
CA GLN A 67 22.39 7.17 2.19
C GLN A 67 22.23 6.38 3.49
N GLY A 68 23.31 5.72 3.93
CA GLY A 68 23.35 4.93 5.16
C GLY A 68 23.10 3.45 4.93
N GLY A 69 23.18 2.67 6.01
CA GLY A 69 23.01 1.23 5.98
C GLY A 69 21.65 0.80 6.47
N VAL A 70 21.18 -0.32 5.92
CA VAL A 70 19.94 -0.99 6.34
C VAL A 70 20.14 -2.51 6.30
N ARG A 71 19.73 -3.19 7.36
CA ARG A 71 19.52 -4.63 7.36
C ARG A 71 18.06 -4.89 6.98
N LEU A 72 17.86 -5.70 5.97
CA LEU A 72 16.57 -6.00 5.35
C LEU A 72 16.19 -7.44 5.61
N GLN A 73 14.93 -7.68 5.96
CA GLN A 73 14.28 -8.98 5.81
C GLN A 73 13.13 -8.81 4.81
N LEU A 74 13.13 -9.60 3.76
CA LEU A 74 12.09 -9.64 2.72
C LEU A 74 11.69 -11.09 2.50
N GLU A 75 10.51 -11.50 2.96
CA GLU A 75 10.09 -12.91 3.00
C GLU A 75 11.14 -13.77 3.74
N ASP A 76 11.64 -14.81 3.06
CA ASP A 76 12.66 -15.71 3.58
C ASP A 76 14.10 -15.19 3.37
N TRP A 77 14.28 -14.06 2.68
CA TRP A 77 15.59 -13.48 2.40
C TRP A 77 15.96 -12.42 3.45
N GLN A 78 17.23 -12.45 3.86
CA GLN A 78 17.81 -11.44 4.76
C GLN A 78 19.18 -10.98 4.22
N GLY A 79 19.49 -9.70 4.42
CA GLY A 79 20.79 -9.16 4.02
C GLY A 79 20.98 -7.72 4.46
N GLU A 80 22.25 -7.28 4.42
CA GLU A 80 22.63 -5.90 4.66
C GLU A 80 22.87 -5.20 3.31
N ARG A 81 22.44 -3.95 3.23
CA ARG A 81 22.64 -3.10 2.05
C ARG A 81 23.00 -1.68 2.48
N ARG A 82 23.59 -0.94 1.57
CA ARG A 82 23.86 0.51 1.75
C ARG A 82 23.27 1.29 0.58
N GLY A 83 22.71 2.45 0.88
CA GLY A 83 22.21 3.36 -0.16
C GLY A 83 23.29 3.87 -1.11
N PRO A 84 22.91 4.31 -2.32
CA PRO A 84 21.53 4.45 -2.76
C PRO A 84 20.88 3.16 -3.26
N LEU A 85 19.69 2.87 -2.78
CA LEU A 85 18.92 1.69 -3.18
C LEU A 85 17.40 1.94 -3.11
N LEU A 86 16.64 1.15 -3.85
CA LEU A 86 15.18 1.14 -3.82
C LEU A 86 14.66 -0.26 -3.52
N VAL A 87 13.86 -0.40 -2.46
CA VAL A 87 13.21 -1.66 -2.10
C VAL A 87 11.75 -1.60 -2.52
N VAL A 88 11.28 -2.64 -3.20
CA VAL A 88 9.89 -2.80 -3.62
C VAL A 88 9.22 -3.81 -2.70
N LEU A 89 8.14 -3.39 -2.05
CA LEU A 89 7.36 -4.19 -1.11
C LEU A 89 5.93 -4.36 -1.64
N PRO A 90 5.61 -5.50 -2.23
CA PRO A 90 4.23 -5.82 -2.62
C PRO A 90 3.30 -5.90 -1.42
N VAL A 91 2.01 -5.88 -1.70
CA VAL A 91 0.96 -6.23 -0.74
C VAL A 91 1.25 -7.61 -0.16
N LEU A 92 1.07 -7.77 1.14
CA LEU A 92 1.31 -8.99 1.93
C LEU A 92 2.78 -9.43 2.04
N CYS A 93 3.73 -8.75 1.44
CA CYS A 93 5.14 -9.03 1.65
C CYS A 93 5.49 -8.95 3.13
N VAL A 94 6.08 -10.01 3.67
CA VAL A 94 6.62 -10.03 5.03
C VAL A 94 7.95 -9.32 5.01
N HIS A 95 8.10 -8.29 5.85
CA HIS A 95 9.33 -7.51 5.88
C HIS A 95 9.66 -6.97 7.28
N ALA A 96 10.94 -6.71 7.49
CA ALA A 96 11.49 -6.02 8.66
C ALA A 96 12.70 -5.20 8.26
N PHE A 97 12.98 -4.15 9.02
CA PHE A 97 14.12 -3.25 8.78
C PHE A 97 14.83 -2.91 10.07
N GLU A 98 16.15 -2.87 10.00
CA GLU A 98 17.01 -2.30 11.02
C GLU A 98 17.91 -1.26 10.35
N PHE A 99 17.75 0.00 10.70
CA PHE A 99 18.45 1.12 10.07
C PHE A 99 19.61 1.61 10.91
N GLU A 100 20.69 2.03 10.25
CA GLU A 100 21.70 2.85 10.90
C GLU A 100 21.08 4.21 11.30
N PRO A 101 21.42 4.79 12.47
CA PRO A 101 20.88 6.10 12.88
C PRO A 101 21.18 7.26 11.92
N SER A 102 22.15 7.10 11.02
CA SER A 102 22.54 8.08 9.99
C SER A 102 21.85 7.83 8.64
N VAL A 103 20.85 6.94 8.58
CA VAL A 103 20.15 6.63 7.34
C VAL A 103 19.32 7.83 6.87
N GLU A 104 19.41 8.13 5.59
CA GLU A 104 18.56 9.11 4.91
C GLU A 104 17.75 8.44 3.82
N GLY A 105 16.48 8.80 3.72
CA GLY A 105 15.60 8.26 2.68
C GLY A 105 14.13 8.43 3.01
N PHE A 106 13.30 7.79 2.21
CA PHE A 106 11.85 7.96 2.25
C PHE A 106 11.14 6.62 2.10
N VAL A 107 9.98 6.53 2.74
CA VAL A 107 8.99 5.47 2.51
C VAL A 107 7.82 6.06 1.74
N VAL A 108 7.56 5.53 0.55
CA VAL A 108 6.41 5.86 -0.28
C VAL A 108 5.42 4.71 -0.17
N THR A 109 4.28 4.96 0.43
CA THR A 109 3.24 3.96 0.66
C THR A 109 2.08 4.19 -0.30
N LEU A 110 1.69 3.14 -1.02
CA LEU A 110 0.66 3.16 -2.05
C LEU A 110 -0.51 2.24 -1.66
N PRO A 111 -1.73 2.76 -1.52
CA PRO A 111 -2.90 1.90 -1.36
C PRO A 111 -3.12 1.04 -2.61
N VAL A 112 -3.67 -0.17 -2.44
CA VAL A 112 -3.99 -1.09 -3.55
C VAL A 112 -4.70 -0.40 -4.71
N PRO A 113 -5.71 0.47 -4.51
CA PRO A 113 -6.34 1.18 -5.61
C PRO A 113 -5.38 1.96 -6.49
N GLN A 114 -4.37 2.58 -5.90
CA GLN A 114 -3.36 3.32 -6.65
C GLN A 114 -2.40 2.40 -7.40
N VAL A 115 -2.00 1.30 -6.78
CA VAL A 115 -1.20 0.25 -7.44
C VAL A 115 -1.93 -0.31 -8.67
N GLU A 116 -3.23 -0.62 -8.53
CA GLU A 116 -4.02 -1.14 -9.65
C GLU A 116 -4.23 -0.10 -10.76
N ARG A 117 -4.38 1.19 -10.45
CA ARG A 117 -4.38 2.26 -11.46
C ARG A 117 -3.05 2.33 -12.22
N LEU A 118 -1.91 2.27 -11.53
CA LEU A 118 -0.58 2.22 -12.16
C LEU A 118 -0.45 1.02 -13.10
N LYS A 119 -0.90 -0.17 -12.65
CA LYS A 119 -0.90 -1.39 -13.48
C LYS A 119 -1.75 -1.22 -14.74
N GLN A 120 -2.94 -0.63 -14.62
CA GLN A 120 -3.84 -0.39 -15.76
C GLN A 120 -3.23 0.58 -16.76
N ARG A 121 -2.66 1.72 -16.30
CA ARG A 121 -1.99 2.69 -17.18
C ARG A 121 -0.79 2.12 -17.89
N CYS A 122 -0.02 1.25 -17.24
CA CYS A 122 1.09 0.53 -17.85
C CYS A 122 0.66 -0.68 -18.70
N GLN A 123 -0.64 -0.90 -18.88
CA GLN A 123 -1.23 -1.96 -19.69
C GLN A 123 -0.67 -3.36 -19.36
N ARG A 124 -0.35 -4.17 -20.37
CA ARG A 124 0.14 -5.55 -20.18
C ARG A 124 1.43 -5.63 -19.35
N ALA A 125 2.31 -4.65 -19.48
CA ALA A 125 3.55 -4.61 -18.70
C ALA A 125 3.30 -4.34 -17.22
N GLY A 126 2.26 -3.58 -16.88
CA GLY A 126 1.88 -3.21 -15.51
C GLY A 126 1.61 -4.39 -14.59
N GLN A 127 1.25 -5.56 -15.13
CA GLN A 127 1.06 -6.78 -14.34
C GLN A 127 2.32 -7.23 -13.58
N ARG A 128 3.49 -6.70 -13.95
CA ARG A 128 4.76 -6.95 -13.27
C ARG A 128 5.04 -6.00 -12.12
N LEU A 129 4.33 -4.87 -12.03
CA LEU A 129 4.49 -3.92 -10.93
C LEU A 129 4.05 -4.57 -9.61
N PHE A 130 4.92 -4.48 -8.62
CA PHE A 130 4.66 -5.04 -7.29
C PHE A 130 4.28 -6.54 -7.33
N LEU A 131 4.85 -7.30 -8.26
CA LEU A 131 4.62 -8.74 -8.37
C LEU A 131 5.40 -9.52 -7.30
N ALA A 132 6.63 -9.10 -7.04
CA ALA A 132 7.51 -9.69 -6.04
C ALA A 132 8.27 -8.61 -5.28
N ALA A 133 8.67 -8.93 -4.05
CA ALA A 133 9.59 -8.09 -3.28
C ALA A 133 10.98 -8.10 -3.95
N GLY A 134 11.67 -6.97 -3.88
CA GLY A 134 12.99 -6.86 -4.44
C GLY A 134 13.78 -5.66 -3.92
N CYS A 135 15.10 -5.77 -3.98
CA CYS A 135 16.02 -4.69 -3.67
C CYS A 135 16.82 -4.35 -4.93
N LEU A 136 16.79 -3.11 -5.33
CA LEU A 136 17.47 -2.56 -6.51
C LEU A 136 18.59 -1.64 -6.03
N ASP A 137 19.83 -2.08 -6.19
CA ASP A 137 20.99 -1.21 -5.95
C ASP A 137 21.05 -0.17 -7.07
N LEU A 138 21.07 1.11 -6.68
CA LEU A 138 21.07 2.24 -7.63
C LEU A 138 22.48 2.71 -7.86
N SER A 139 22.83 3.00 -9.12
CA SER A 139 24.14 3.49 -9.50
C SER A 139 24.08 4.42 -10.70
N GLY A 140 25.11 5.29 -10.83
CA GLY A 140 25.22 6.15 -11.99
C GLY A 140 24.02 7.06 -12.23
N PRO A 141 23.57 7.21 -13.50
CA PRO A 141 22.44 8.09 -13.85
C PRO A 141 21.12 7.71 -13.17
N ASP A 142 20.88 6.42 -12.93
CA ASP A 142 19.65 5.94 -12.30
C ASP A 142 19.54 6.40 -10.84
N ALA A 143 20.66 6.41 -10.08
CA ALA A 143 20.67 6.89 -8.71
C ALA A 143 20.26 8.38 -8.63
N LEU A 144 20.83 9.20 -9.51
CA LEU A 144 20.52 10.64 -9.56
C LEU A 144 19.05 10.87 -9.97
N TRP A 145 18.60 10.14 -10.98
CA TRP A 145 17.25 10.29 -11.49
C TRP A 145 16.18 9.88 -10.46
N ILE A 146 16.39 8.77 -9.75
CA ILE A 146 15.49 8.31 -8.68
C ILE A 146 15.51 9.29 -7.51
N ASP A 147 16.67 9.81 -7.12
CA ASP A 147 16.77 10.79 -6.06
C ASP A 147 15.96 12.06 -6.36
N GLN A 148 16.10 12.59 -7.57
CA GLN A 148 15.33 13.75 -8.03
C GLN A 148 13.82 13.46 -8.10
N LEU A 149 13.44 12.29 -8.62
CA LEU A 149 12.03 11.90 -8.76
C LEU A 149 11.34 11.74 -7.41
N ILE A 150 11.97 11.01 -6.48
CA ILE A 150 11.43 10.82 -5.12
C ILE A 150 11.41 12.17 -4.38
N GLY A 151 12.46 12.99 -4.50
CA GLY A 151 12.48 14.32 -3.92
C GLY A 151 11.34 15.22 -4.41
N GLN A 152 11.04 15.22 -5.73
CA GLN A 152 9.90 15.94 -6.29
C GLN A 152 8.56 15.37 -5.80
N LEU A 153 8.44 14.04 -5.72
CA LEU A 153 7.22 13.38 -5.24
C LEU A 153 6.93 13.74 -3.78
N VAL A 154 7.95 13.76 -2.92
CA VAL A 154 7.81 14.18 -1.51
C VAL A 154 7.46 15.66 -1.41
N ALA A 155 8.16 16.53 -2.12
CA ALA A 155 7.89 17.97 -2.12
C ALA A 155 6.47 18.31 -2.61
N GLU A 156 5.96 17.59 -3.60
CA GLU A 156 4.59 17.76 -4.10
C GLU A 156 3.57 17.15 -3.14
N TYR A 157 3.91 16.03 -2.46
CA TYR A 157 3.06 15.42 -1.43
C TYR A 157 2.84 16.37 -0.25
N GLU A 158 3.89 17.04 0.22
CA GLU A 158 3.83 18.05 1.28
C GLU A 158 3.19 19.37 0.81
N GLY A 159 3.21 19.62 -0.49
CA GLY A 159 2.71 20.85 -1.09
C GLY A 159 1.18 20.88 -1.28
N HIS A 160 0.65 22.09 -1.53
CA HIS A 160 -0.80 22.33 -1.75
C HIS A 160 -1.06 23.15 -3.01
N LYS A 161 -0.18 23.05 -4.00
CA LYS A 161 -0.28 23.84 -5.24
C LYS A 161 -1.42 23.31 -6.14
N PRO A 162 -2.02 24.17 -6.97
CA PRO A 162 -2.96 23.71 -7.99
C PRO A 162 -2.34 22.66 -8.91
N GLY A 163 -3.07 21.59 -9.20
CA GLY A 163 -2.59 20.49 -10.03
C GLY A 163 -1.76 19.43 -9.28
N ARG A 164 -1.63 19.51 -7.95
CA ARG A 164 -0.91 18.56 -7.09
C ARG A 164 -1.24 17.11 -7.43
N GLU A 165 -2.50 16.75 -7.46
CA GLU A 165 -2.93 15.37 -7.72
C GLU A 165 -2.45 14.86 -9.09
N VAL A 166 -2.55 15.70 -10.12
CA VAL A 166 -2.11 15.38 -11.49
C VAL A 166 -0.60 15.19 -11.54
N LEU A 167 0.17 16.05 -10.86
CA LEU A 167 1.62 15.95 -10.84
C LEU A 167 2.08 14.72 -10.04
N LEU A 168 1.48 14.42 -8.89
CA LEU A 168 1.75 13.20 -8.14
C LEU A 168 1.50 11.94 -8.98
N GLU A 169 0.40 11.90 -9.72
CA GLU A 169 0.12 10.77 -10.64
C GLU A 169 1.17 10.65 -11.74
N ALA A 170 1.60 11.76 -12.35
CA ALA A 170 2.63 11.75 -13.40
C ALA A 170 4.01 11.27 -12.87
N LEU A 171 4.38 11.69 -11.66
CA LEU A 171 5.61 11.25 -10.99
C LEU A 171 5.55 9.75 -10.66
N LEU A 172 4.41 9.26 -10.17
CA LEU A 172 4.19 7.83 -9.93
C LEU A 172 4.24 7.00 -11.24
N ASP A 173 3.67 7.51 -12.32
CA ASP A 173 3.75 6.85 -13.63
C ASP A 173 5.19 6.75 -14.12
N SER A 174 5.97 7.83 -13.96
CA SER A 174 7.39 7.85 -14.30
C SER A 174 8.18 6.81 -13.51
N LEU A 175 7.94 6.72 -12.19
CA LEU A 175 8.54 5.72 -11.31
C LEU A 175 8.14 4.29 -11.68
N ALA A 176 6.85 4.07 -11.99
CA ALA A 176 6.34 2.76 -12.42
C ALA A 176 6.98 2.29 -13.74
N ILE A 177 7.13 3.19 -14.71
CA ILE A 177 7.79 2.88 -15.99
C ILE A 177 9.26 2.53 -15.75
N TRP A 178 9.96 3.27 -14.89
CA TRP A 178 11.35 2.96 -14.54
C TRP A 178 11.45 1.59 -13.86
N LEU A 179 10.61 1.28 -12.88
CA LEU A 179 10.55 -0.02 -12.22
C LEU A 179 10.36 -1.16 -13.23
N LEU A 180 9.47 -0.99 -14.21
CA LEU A 180 9.22 -1.98 -15.25
C LEU A 180 10.47 -2.24 -16.14
N ARG A 181 11.30 -1.22 -16.35
CA ARG A 181 12.55 -1.34 -17.13
C ARG A 181 13.65 -2.05 -16.33
N GLN A 182 13.61 -1.98 -14.99
CA GLN A 182 14.55 -2.72 -14.13
C GLN A 182 14.21 -4.20 -14.00
N HIS A 183 12.98 -4.59 -14.36
CA HIS A 183 12.54 -5.99 -14.27
C HIS A 183 13.30 -6.88 -15.26
N ARG A 184 14.49 -7.33 -14.84
CA ARG A 184 15.10 -8.55 -15.39
C ARG A 184 14.49 -9.70 -14.60
N PRO A 185 13.97 -10.77 -15.25
CA PRO A 185 13.53 -11.96 -14.51
C PRO A 185 14.76 -12.55 -13.81
N GLU A 186 14.85 -12.34 -12.49
CA GLU A 186 15.81 -13.05 -11.66
C GLU A 186 15.41 -14.53 -11.64
N PRO A 187 16.31 -15.45 -12.05
CA PRO A 187 16.06 -16.88 -11.89
C PRO A 187 16.01 -17.20 -10.38
N GLY A 188 14.81 -17.47 -9.86
CA GLY A 188 14.64 -17.88 -8.46
C GLY A 188 13.77 -16.94 -7.59
N ALA A 189 13.23 -15.86 -8.11
CA ALA A 189 12.24 -15.08 -7.36
C ALA A 189 11.06 -15.99 -6.98
N ALA A 190 10.82 -16.17 -5.68
CA ALA A 190 9.72 -16.98 -5.19
C ALA A 190 8.40 -16.41 -5.71
N LEU A 191 7.69 -17.19 -6.54
CA LEU A 191 6.36 -16.81 -6.99
C LEU A 191 5.41 -16.79 -5.80
N PRO A 192 4.51 -15.80 -5.72
CA PRO A 192 3.50 -15.74 -4.67
C PRO A 192 2.76 -17.08 -4.55
N ARG A 193 2.51 -17.52 -3.32
CA ARG A 193 1.73 -18.73 -3.08
C ARG A 193 0.35 -18.59 -3.74
N ARG A 194 -0.25 -19.72 -4.18
CA ARG A 194 -1.55 -19.71 -4.88
C ARG A 194 -2.64 -18.92 -4.13
N ALA A 195 -2.62 -18.96 -2.81
CA ALA A 195 -3.52 -18.20 -1.95
C ALA A 195 -3.34 -16.68 -2.10
N GLU A 196 -2.09 -16.20 -2.14
CA GLU A 196 -1.74 -14.79 -2.34
C GLU A 196 -2.09 -14.31 -3.75
N GLN A 197 -1.90 -15.18 -4.75
CA GLN A 197 -2.35 -14.90 -6.13
C GLN A 197 -3.87 -14.72 -6.21
N HIS A 198 -4.65 -15.56 -5.52
CA HIS A 198 -6.11 -15.40 -5.46
C HIS A 198 -6.52 -14.09 -4.77
N LEU A 199 -5.85 -13.72 -3.66
CA LEU A 199 -6.12 -12.47 -2.99
C LEU A 199 -5.75 -11.27 -3.87
N GLY A 200 -4.57 -11.27 -4.50
CA GLY A 200 -4.16 -10.22 -5.43
C GLY A 200 -5.16 -10.04 -6.59
N ARG A 201 -5.61 -11.14 -7.21
CA ARG A 201 -6.65 -11.10 -8.25
C ARG A 201 -8.01 -10.61 -7.71
N PHE A 202 -8.37 -10.97 -6.48
CA PHE A 202 -9.57 -10.44 -5.83
C PHE A 202 -9.50 -8.92 -5.65
N LEU A 203 -8.38 -8.40 -5.13
CA LEU A 203 -8.17 -6.96 -4.94
C LEU A 203 -8.25 -6.20 -6.27
N ALA A 204 -7.66 -6.75 -7.34
CA ALA A 204 -7.77 -6.19 -8.69
C ALA A 204 -9.23 -6.17 -9.20
N LEU A 205 -10.00 -7.24 -8.99
CA LEU A 205 -11.43 -7.28 -9.33
C LEU A 205 -12.24 -6.29 -8.49
N VAL A 206 -11.92 -6.11 -7.22
CA VAL A 206 -12.56 -5.09 -6.37
C VAL A 206 -12.32 -3.71 -6.96
N GLU A 207 -11.07 -3.37 -7.34
CA GLU A 207 -10.78 -2.07 -7.95
C GLU A 207 -11.56 -1.82 -9.25
N GLN A 208 -11.74 -2.84 -10.06
CA GLN A 208 -12.49 -2.74 -11.31
C GLN A 208 -14.01 -2.61 -11.11
N HIS A 209 -14.56 -3.27 -10.09
CA HIS A 209 -16.01 -3.52 -10.00
C HIS A 209 -16.67 -3.05 -8.69
N TYR A 210 -15.97 -2.34 -7.79
CA TYR A 210 -16.56 -1.91 -6.52
C TYR A 210 -17.81 -1.04 -6.67
N ARG A 211 -17.90 -0.25 -7.74
CA ARG A 211 -19.05 0.61 -8.04
C ARG A 211 -20.26 -0.16 -8.55
N GLU A 212 -20.06 -1.38 -9.05
CA GLU A 212 -21.13 -2.26 -9.55
C GLU A 212 -21.80 -3.06 -8.42
N HIS A 213 -21.32 -2.91 -7.19
CA HIS A 213 -21.83 -3.64 -6.02
C HIS A 213 -21.94 -5.16 -6.23
N TRP A 214 -20.91 -5.77 -6.84
CA TRP A 214 -20.89 -7.21 -7.04
C TRP A 214 -21.08 -7.96 -5.73
N SER A 215 -21.88 -9.02 -5.80
CA SER A 215 -22.00 -9.96 -4.69
C SER A 215 -20.71 -10.75 -4.48
N LEU A 216 -20.49 -11.24 -3.26
CA LEU A 216 -19.35 -12.12 -2.95
C LEU A 216 -19.28 -13.33 -3.89
N GLY A 217 -20.47 -13.91 -4.24
CA GLY A 217 -20.55 -15.02 -5.18
C GLY A 217 -20.04 -14.68 -6.58
N ARG A 218 -20.29 -13.44 -7.07
CA ARG A 218 -19.82 -12.99 -8.37
C ARG A 218 -18.29 -12.83 -8.40
N TYR A 219 -17.70 -12.25 -7.35
CA TYR A 219 -16.24 -12.19 -7.19
C TYR A 219 -15.61 -13.58 -7.14
N ALA A 220 -16.19 -14.48 -6.36
CA ALA A 220 -15.68 -15.84 -6.20
C ALA A 220 -15.75 -16.63 -7.53
N ALA A 221 -16.86 -16.50 -8.26
CA ALA A 221 -17.02 -17.11 -9.59
C ALA A 221 -15.96 -16.60 -10.60
N ALA A 222 -15.69 -15.29 -10.62
CA ALA A 222 -14.64 -14.70 -11.47
C ALA A 222 -13.22 -15.20 -11.14
N LEU A 223 -13.01 -15.66 -9.91
CA LEU A 223 -11.74 -16.25 -9.46
C LEU A 223 -11.68 -17.77 -9.63
N GLY A 224 -12.79 -18.42 -9.98
CA GLY A 224 -12.89 -19.87 -10.06
C GLY A 224 -12.83 -20.59 -8.70
N ILE A 225 -13.28 -19.95 -7.62
CA ILE A 225 -13.29 -20.49 -6.26
C ILE A 225 -14.66 -20.28 -5.59
N SER A 226 -14.92 -20.96 -4.46
CA SER A 226 -16.15 -20.73 -3.71
C SER A 226 -16.11 -19.44 -2.90
N GLY A 227 -17.29 -18.83 -2.61
CA GLY A 227 -17.39 -17.65 -1.75
C GLY A 227 -16.88 -17.91 -0.33
N VAL A 228 -17.05 -19.11 0.20
CA VAL A 228 -16.52 -19.52 1.51
C VAL A 228 -15.00 -19.52 1.48
N HIS A 229 -14.40 -20.08 0.44
CA HIS A 229 -12.95 -20.13 0.27
C HIS A 229 -12.36 -18.71 0.12
N LEU A 230 -12.97 -17.87 -0.75
CA LEU A 230 -12.57 -16.46 -0.89
C LEU A 230 -12.62 -15.72 0.45
N ASN A 231 -13.70 -15.86 1.20
CA ASN A 231 -13.84 -15.18 2.49
C ASN A 231 -12.84 -15.70 3.54
N GLY A 232 -12.53 -17.01 3.52
CA GLY A 232 -11.48 -17.62 4.32
C GLY A 232 -10.10 -17.04 4.00
N LEU A 233 -9.73 -16.97 2.72
CA LEU A 233 -8.49 -16.38 2.25
C LEU A 233 -8.35 -14.90 2.68
N CYS A 234 -9.42 -14.10 2.50
CA CYS A 234 -9.41 -12.70 2.90
C CYS A 234 -9.21 -12.54 4.41
N ARG A 235 -9.88 -13.33 5.25
CA ARG A 235 -9.67 -13.30 6.71
C ARG A 235 -8.26 -13.72 7.10
N GLN A 236 -7.74 -14.77 6.49
CA GLN A 236 -6.41 -15.31 6.80
C GLN A 236 -5.28 -14.38 6.36
N LEU A 237 -5.36 -13.85 5.14
CA LEU A 237 -4.27 -13.09 4.52
C LEU A 237 -4.41 -11.58 4.70
N ALA A 238 -5.64 -11.05 4.72
CA ALA A 238 -5.93 -9.62 4.81
C ALA A 238 -6.56 -9.19 6.16
N GLY A 239 -6.82 -10.13 7.06
CA GLY A 239 -7.40 -9.83 8.38
C GLY A 239 -8.85 -9.34 8.34
N ALA A 240 -9.50 -9.35 7.16
CA ALA A 240 -10.84 -8.82 6.95
C ALA A 240 -11.69 -9.75 6.09
N SER A 241 -13.03 -9.66 6.19
CA SER A 241 -13.89 -10.40 5.27
C SER A 241 -13.81 -9.80 3.86
N ALA A 242 -14.08 -10.61 2.83
CA ALA A 242 -14.08 -10.13 1.45
C ALA A 242 -15.04 -8.94 1.25
N LEU A 243 -16.23 -8.98 1.86
CA LEU A 243 -17.19 -7.88 1.80
C LEU A 243 -16.68 -6.62 2.52
N ALA A 244 -15.96 -6.79 3.65
CA ALA A 244 -15.34 -5.66 4.34
C ALA A 244 -14.29 -4.96 3.47
N ILE A 245 -13.51 -5.71 2.70
CA ILE A 245 -12.54 -5.15 1.74
C ILE A 245 -13.25 -4.32 0.66
N VAL A 246 -14.32 -4.82 0.08
CA VAL A 246 -15.13 -4.06 -0.91
C VAL A 246 -15.70 -2.78 -0.28
N HIS A 247 -16.23 -2.87 0.93
CA HIS A 247 -16.78 -1.71 1.65
C HIS A 247 -15.70 -0.68 1.99
N GLN A 248 -14.51 -1.11 2.37
CA GLN A 248 -13.37 -0.21 2.63
C GLN A 248 -12.99 0.55 1.36
N ARG A 249 -12.99 -0.12 0.20
CA ARG A 249 -12.72 0.54 -1.09
C ARG A 249 -13.76 1.61 -1.43
N LEU A 250 -15.06 1.30 -1.25
CA LEU A 250 -16.15 2.28 -1.43
C LEU A 250 -16.01 3.48 -0.48
N LEU A 251 -15.70 3.22 0.79
CA LEU A 251 -15.49 4.28 1.79
C LEU A 251 -14.28 5.15 1.48
N LEU A 252 -13.19 4.57 0.98
CA LEU A 252 -12.01 5.33 0.57
C LEU A 252 -12.36 6.32 -0.55
N GLU A 253 -13.06 5.85 -1.60
CA GLU A 253 -13.46 6.73 -2.71
C GLU A 253 -14.46 7.80 -2.26
N ALA A 254 -15.41 7.43 -1.41
CA ALA A 254 -16.36 8.39 -0.84
C ALA A 254 -15.66 9.50 -0.05
N ARG A 255 -14.68 9.16 0.78
CA ARG A 255 -13.88 10.12 1.55
C ARG A 255 -13.12 11.06 0.61
N ARG A 256 -12.45 10.51 -0.41
CA ARG A 256 -11.70 11.31 -1.40
C ARG A 256 -12.60 12.31 -2.12
N THR A 257 -13.71 11.84 -2.64
CA THR A 257 -14.66 12.71 -3.37
C THR A 257 -15.24 13.79 -2.46
N LEU A 258 -15.56 13.45 -1.19
CA LEU A 258 -16.04 14.43 -0.21
C LEU A 258 -14.98 15.48 0.16
N THR A 259 -13.70 15.10 0.20
CA THR A 259 -12.58 16.00 0.57
C THR A 259 -12.17 16.91 -0.60
N TYR A 260 -12.06 16.34 -1.81
CA TYR A 260 -11.40 17.03 -2.91
C TYR A 260 -12.35 17.59 -3.97
N THR A 261 -13.66 17.36 -3.85
CA THR A 261 -14.65 17.86 -4.82
C THR A 261 -15.81 18.59 -4.15
N GLN A 262 -16.53 19.41 -4.94
CA GLN A 262 -17.76 20.08 -4.53
C GLN A 262 -19.02 19.27 -4.89
N ALA A 263 -18.89 18.03 -5.37
CA ALA A 263 -20.01 17.18 -5.73
C ALA A 263 -20.97 16.99 -4.56
N SER A 264 -22.27 17.06 -4.79
CA SER A 264 -23.28 16.83 -3.77
C SER A 264 -23.23 15.39 -3.24
N VAL A 265 -23.80 15.15 -2.08
CA VAL A 265 -23.89 13.79 -1.50
C VAL A 265 -24.67 12.85 -2.44
N GLY A 266 -25.66 13.36 -3.17
CA GLY A 266 -26.42 12.62 -4.18
C GLY A 266 -25.53 12.20 -5.35
N GLU A 267 -24.81 13.14 -5.96
CA GLU A 267 -23.88 12.85 -7.07
C GLU A 267 -22.79 11.86 -6.68
N ILE A 268 -22.29 11.96 -5.43
CA ILE A 268 -21.31 10.98 -4.90
C ILE A 268 -21.94 9.58 -4.77
N ALA A 269 -23.17 9.51 -4.25
CA ALA A 269 -23.89 8.25 -4.13
C ALA A 269 -24.07 7.59 -5.51
N ASP A 270 -24.54 8.35 -6.50
CA ASP A 270 -24.73 7.89 -7.88
C ASP A 270 -23.41 7.43 -8.51
N ALA A 271 -22.34 8.22 -8.38
CA ALA A 271 -21.00 7.90 -8.90
C ALA A 271 -20.40 6.64 -8.26
N LEU A 272 -20.83 6.30 -7.04
CA LEU A 272 -20.42 5.07 -6.32
C LEU A 272 -21.39 3.91 -6.53
N GLY A 273 -22.41 4.07 -7.39
CA GLY A 273 -23.37 3.03 -7.74
C GLY A 273 -24.46 2.76 -6.68
N PHE A 274 -24.69 3.70 -5.76
CA PHE A 274 -25.81 3.60 -4.81
C PHE A 274 -27.09 4.13 -5.42
N ALA A 275 -28.14 3.31 -5.45
CA ALA A 275 -29.44 3.71 -5.98
C ALA A 275 -30.18 4.72 -5.08
N ASP A 276 -29.82 4.83 -3.80
CA ASP A 276 -30.46 5.70 -2.80
C ASP A 276 -29.39 6.48 -2.01
N PRO A 277 -29.35 7.82 -2.12
CA PRO A 277 -28.44 8.68 -1.35
C PRO A 277 -28.60 8.52 0.17
N ALA A 278 -29.82 8.21 0.66
CA ALA A 278 -30.01 7.97 2.09
C ALA A 278 -29.38 6.64 2.55
N TYR A 279 -29.40 5.63 1.69
CA TYR A 279 -28.69 4.36 1.95
C TYR A 279 -27.18 4.59 1.95
N PHE A 280 -26.64 5.36 0.99
CA PHE A 280 -25.23 5.77 0.98
C PHE A 280 -24.85 6.52 2.26
N ALA A 281 -25.66 7.49 2.71
CA ALA A 281 -25.37 8.24 3.93
C ALA A 281 -25.31 7.33 5.18
N ARG A 282 -26.22 6.34 5.28
CA ARG A 282 -26.18 5.33 6.35
C ARG A 282 -24.97 4.42 6.26
N PHE A 283 -24.61 3.97 5.06
CA PHE A 283 -23.42 3.18 4.78
C PHE A 283 -22.15 3.94 5.20
N PHE A 284 -22.00 5.17 4.75
CA PHE A 284 -20.86 6.04 5.07
C PHE A 284 -20.74 6.29 6.57
N ARG A 285 -21.86 6.65 7.25
CA ARG A 285 -21.86 6.87 8.69
C ARG A 285 -21.47 5.62 9.48
N ARG A 286 -21.91 4.44 9.06
CA ARG A 286 -21.56 3.16 9.70
C ARG A 286 -20.06 2.87 9.58
N GLY A 287 -19.45 3.20 8.44
CA GLY A 287 -18.04 2.94 8.18
C GLY A 287 -17.08 4.01 8.71
N THR A 288 -17.57 5.25 8.97
CA THR A 288 -16.72 6.38 9.36
C THR A 288 -17.08 7.01 10.72
N GLY A 289 -18.22 6.62 11.29
CA GLY A 289 -18.77 7.25 12.51
C GLY A 289 -19.48 8.59 12.24
N GLN A 290 -19.39 9.17 11.03
CA GLN A 290 -19.88 10.51 10.70
C GLN A 290 -20.76 10.52 9.45
N SER A 291 -21.68 11.53 9.36
CA SER A 291 -22.39 11.72 8.10
C SER A 291 -21.48 12.31 7.01
N PRO A 292 -21.79 12.09 5.72
CA PRO A 292 -21.00 12.64 4.62
C PRO A 292 -20.83 14.16 4.69
N LEU A 293 -21.90 14.91 5.03
CA LEU A 293 -21.85 16.37 5.17
C LEU A 293 -20.96 16.81 6.33
N ASN A 294 -21.04 16.11 7.48
CA ASN A 294 -20.19 16.44 8.62
C ASN A 294 -18.73 16.13 8.33
N TYR A 295 -18.46 15.02 7.64
CA TYR A 295 -17.11 14.66 7.21
C TYR A 295 -16.49 15.73 6.30
N ARG A 296 -17.22 16.19 5.29
CA ARG A 296 -16.80 17.30 4.38
C ARG A 296 -16.50 18.57 5.16
N ARG A 297 -17.38 18.97 6.07
CA ARG A 297 -17.19 20.17 6.88
C ARG A 297 -15.89 20.12 7.70
N LEU A 298 -15.60 18.98 8.31
CA LEU A 298 -14.39 18.79 9.12
C LEU A 298 -13.13 18.72 8.25
N ALA A 299 -13.18 18.07 7.10
CA ALA A 299 -12.07 18.04 6.15
C ALA A 299 -11.71 19.43 5.63
N GLY A 300 -12.72 20.30 5.42
CA GLY A 300 -12.49 21.71 5.03
C GLY A 300 -12.07 22.64 6.16
N GLN A 301 -12.10 22.19 7.42
CA GLN A 301 -11.68 22.96 8.60
C GLN A 301 -10.30 22.56 9.15
N GLN A 302 -9.74 21.43 8.70
CA GLN A 302 -8.36 21.10 9.04
C GLN A 302 -7.45 22.04 8.27
N PRO A 303 -6.62 22.86 8.96
CA PRO A 303 -5.54 23.55 8.27
C PRO A 303 -4.67 22.50 7.60
N PRO A 304 -4.12 22.77 6.42
CA PRO A 304 -3.17 21.88 5.80
C PRO A 304 -2.02 21.65 6.77
N SER A 305 -1.86 20.40 7.18
CA SER A 305 -0.74 19.92 8.00
C SER A 305 0.54 19.88 7.17
#